data_598c5b389a3a07f12ee8c2f79c4c7f41
#
_entry.id   598c5b389a3a07f12ee8c2f79c4c7f41
#
_cell.length_a   1.000
_cell.length_b   1.000
_cell.length_c   1.000
_cell.angle_alpha   90.00
_cell.angle_beta   90.00
_cell.angle_gamma   90.00
#
_symmetry.space_group_name_H-M   'P 1'
#
loop_
_entity.id
_entity.type
_entity.pdbx_description
1 polymer ?
#
loop_
_entity_poly.entity_id
_entity_poly.type
_entity_poly.pdbx_seq_one_letter_code
_entity_poly.pdbx_strand_id
1 'polypeptide(L)'
;MRFMIIVKATPDSEAERFPANPEPLFAAMAAYHEELTKAGVLLDASGLQPSSKGWRVEYDGKKRTVVDGPFTESKELVAGYTLIQVRSREEALEWARRFPNPVGAGQPAEIEVRQLYEVDDFPPGDTTERFKNIGTL
;
A
#
# COMPACT_ATOMS: atom_id res chain seq x y z
N MET A 1 -3.23 2.59 16.38
CA MET A 1 -2.53 1.58 15.54
C MET A 1 -2.75 1.90 14.08
N ARG A 2 -1.69 1.88 13.30
CA ARG A 2 -1.75 2.14 11.87
C ARG A 2 -1.48 0.87 11.09
N PHE A 3 -2.23 0.68 10.03
CA PHE A 3 -2.09 -0.47 9.14
C PHE A 3 -2.05 -0.01 7.70
N MET A 4 -1.26 -0.70 6.90
CA MET A 4 -1.21 -0.47 5.46
C MET A 4 -1.88 -1.64 4.76
N ILE A 5 -2.90 -1.34 3.98
CA ILE A 5 -3.55 -2.29 3.08
C ILE A 5 -2.83 -2.17 1.75
N ILE A 6 -2.20 -3.24 1.31
CA ILE A 6 -1.32 -3.26 0.15
C ILE A 6 -2.02 -4.02 -0.98
N VAL A 7 -2.15 -3.37 -2.12
CA VAL A 7 -2.64 -4.00 -3.34
C VAL A 7 -1.44 -4.53 -4.12
N LYS A 8 -1.44 -5.82 -4.38
CA LYS A 8 -0.36 -6.46 -5.14
C LYS A 8 -0.50 -6.16 -6.63
N ALA A 9 0.63 -5.98 -7.30
CA ALA A 9 0.64 -5.85 -8.74
C ALA A 9 0.27 -7.17 -9.43
N THR A 10 -0.25 -7.05 -10.63
CA THR A 10 -0.55 -8.17 -11.52
C THR A 10 0.13 -7.93 -12.86
N PRO A 11 0.23 -8.94 -13.73
CA PRO A 11 0.74 -8.70 -15.08
C PRO A 11 -0.05 -7.62 -15.82
N ASP A 12 -1.36 -7.53 -15.58
CA ASP A 12 -2.20 -6.51 -16.21
C ASP A 12 -1.90 -5.12 -15.67
N SER A 13 -1.76 -4.96 -14.34
CA SER A 13 -1.43 -3.65 -13.77
C SER A 13 -0.03 -3.18 -14.19
N GLU A 14 0.93 -4.10 -14.30
CA GLU A 14 2.28 -3.78 -14.77
C GLU A 14 2.31 -3.39 -16.25
N ALA A 15 1.38 -3.90 -17.04
CA ALA A 15 1.24 -3.54 -18.45
C ALA A 15 0.29 -2.38 -18.70
N GLU A 16 -0.20 -1.75 -17.63
CA GLU A 16 -1.21 -0.66 -17.68
C GLU A 16 -2.48 -1.08 -18.43
N ARG A 17 -2.86 -2.36 -18.36
CA ARG A 17 -4.12 -2.84 -18.92
C ARG A 17 -5.21 -2.76 -17.87
N PHE A 18 -6.22 -1.95 -18.16
CA PHE A 18 -7.41 -1.83 -17.33
C PHE A 18 -8.48 -2.82 -17.77
N PRO A 19 -9.44 -3.18 -16.90
CA PRO A 19 -10.61 -3.95 -17.33
C PRO A 19 -11.35 -3.24 -18.48
N ALA A 20 -12.04 -4.00 -19.31
CA ALA A 20 -12.79 -3.45 -20.44
C ALA A 20 -13.82 -2.40 -19.99
N ASN A 21 -14.39 -2.57 -18.79
CA ASN A 21 -15.24 -1.59 -18.15
C ASN A 21 -14.71 -1.31 -16.74
N PRO A 22 -13.81 -0.33 -16.55
CA PRO A 22 -13.19 -0.07 -15.26
C PRO A 22 -14.10 0.65 -14.26
N GLU A 23 -15.18 1.25 -14.71
CA GLU A 23 -16.04 2.11 -13.88
C GLU A 23 -16.57 1.43 -12.61
N PRO A 24 -17.09 0.18 -12.65
CA PRO A 24 -17.56 -0.46 -11.41
C PRO A 24 -16.48 -0.60 -10.36
N LEU A 25 -15.24 -0.90 -10.77
CA LEU A 25 -14.11 -1.01 -9.86
C LEU A 25 -13.74 0.35 -9.27
N PHE A 26 -13.63 1.38 -10.10
CA PHE A 26 -13.30 2.73 -9.65
C PHE A 26 -14.37 3.28 -8.71
N ALA A 27 -15.66 3.05 -9.03
CA ALA A 27 -16.74 3.46 -8.17
C ALA A 27 -16.71 2.75 -6.81
N ALA A 28 -16.43 1.45 -6.80
CA ALA A 28 -16.32 0.69 -5.57
C ALA A 28 -15.14 1.19 -4.70
N MET A 29 -14.01 1.46 -5.32
CA MET A 29 -12.84 2.01 -4.63
C MET A 29 -13.13 3.40 -4.06
N ALA A 30 -13.77 4.27 -4.82
CA ALA A 30 -14.15 5.59 -4.36
C ALA A 30 -15.10 5.51 -3.16
N ALA A 31 -16.14 4.68 -3.26
CA ALA A 31 -17.11 4.50 -2.19
C ALA A 31 -16.47 3.97 -0.91
N TYR A 32 -15.58 3.00 -1.03
CA TYR A 32 -14.87 2.43 0.12
C TYR A 32 -14.01 3.49 0.82
N HIS A 33 -13.25 4.27 0.07
CA HIS A 33 -12.39 5.31 0.64
C HIS A 33 -13.20 6.46 1.22
N GLU A 34 -14.36 6.76 0.67
CA GLU A 34 -15.31 7.70 1.27
C GLU A 34 -15.80 7.21 2.63
N GLU A 35 -16.10 5.92 2.76
CA GLU A 35 -16.48 5.32 4.04
C GLU A 35 -15.36 5.40 5.06
N LEU A 36 -14.12 5.12 4.67
CA LEU A 36 -12.96 5.26 5.55
C LEU A 36 -12.81 6.71 6.02
N THR A 37 -13.02 7.66 5.13
CA THR A 37 -12.95 9.09 5.44
C THR A 37 -14.03 9.48 6.43
N LYS A 38 -15.27 9.05 6.20
CA LYS A 38 -16.39 9.32 7.11
C LYS A 38 -16.17 8.72 8.49
N ALA A 39 -15.55 7.55 8.56
CA ALA A 39 -15.23 6.90 9.82
C ALA A 39 -14.02 7.56 10.53
N GLY A 40 -13.33 8.46 9.86
CA GLY A 40 -12.17 9.15 10.42
C GLY A 40 -10.92 8.28 10.52
N VAL A 41 -10.83 7.20 9.74
CA VAL A 41 -9.72 6.24 9.83
C VAL A 41 -8.73 6.35 8.67
N LEU A 42 -9.08 7.02 7.59
CA LEU A 42 -8.18 7.13 6.43
C LEU A 42 -7.06 8.13 6.71
N LEU A 43 -5.80 7.70 6.55
CA LEU A 43 -4.64 8.58 6.63
C LEU A 43 -4.11 8.97 5.25
N ASP A 44 -4.00 7.98 4.35
CA ASP A 44 -3.47 8.20 3.01
C ASP A 44 -3.87 7.04 2.10
N ALA A 45 -3.89 7.27 0.80
CA ALA A 45 -4.12 6.23 -0.19
C ALA A 45 -3.56 6.68 -1.54
N SER A 46 -2.89 5.77 -2.24
CA SER A 46 -2.34 6.08 -3.56
C SER A 46 -2.18 4.81 -4.38
N GLY A 47 -2.38 4.94 -5.68
CA GLY A 47 -1.94 3.95 -6.64
C GLY A 47 -0.50 4.21 -7.03
N LEU A 48 0.21 3.15 -7.41
CA LEU A 48 1.56 3.24 -7.93
C LEU A 48 1.54 2.95 -9.43
N GLN A 49 2.32 3.72 -10.18
CA GLN A 49 2.55 3.43 -11.59
C GLN A 49 3.35 2.13 -11.72
N PRO A 50 3.33 1.47 -12.90
CA PRO A 50 4.03 0.21 -13.07
C PRO A 50 5.54 0.34 -12.88
N SER A 51 6.19 -0.77 -12.57
CA SER A 51 7.62 -0.79 -12.29
C SER A 51 8.49 -0.35 -13.47
N SER A 52 7.94 -0.38 -14.69
CA SER A 52 8.63 0.17 -15.89
C SER A 52 8.96 1.65 -15.74
N LYS A 53 8.26 2.37 -14.88
CA LYS A 53 8.48 3.80 -14.61
C LYS A 53 9.30 4.03 -13.35
N GLY A 54 9.79 2.97 -12.72
CA GLY A 54 10.59 3.04 -11.51
C GLY A 54 11.99 2.47 -11.71
N TRP A 55 12.72 2.43 -10.63
CA TRP A 55 14.07 1.86 -10.59
C TRP A 55 14.37 1.33 -9.19
N ARG A 56 15.42 0.53 -9.11
CA ARG A 56 15.98 0.06 -7.84
C ARG A 56 17.39 0.56 -7.71
N VAL A 57 17.86 0.77 -6.48
CA VAL A 57 19.26 1.07 -6.18
C VAL A 57 19.80 -0.13 -5.41
N GLU A 58 20.80 -0.77 -5.97
CA GLU A 58 21.45 -1.94 -5.35
C GLU A 58 22.73 -1.48 -4.66
N TYR A 59 22.96 -1.98 -3.44
CA TYR A 59 24.11 -1.62 -2.62
C TYR A 59 25.05 -2.82 -2.51
N ASP A 60 26.32 -2.61 -2.83
CA ASP A 60 27.37 -3.62 -2.67
C ASP A 60 28.64 -2.90 -2.18
N GLY A 61 28.89 -3.01 -0.87
CA GLY A 61 29.92 -2.21 -0.23
C GLY A 61 29.63 -0.72 -0.37
N LYS A 62 30.59 0.01 -0.97
CA LYS A 62 30.41 1.45 -1.27
C LYS A 62 29.72 1.70 -2.61
N LYS A 63 29.58 0.64 -3.41
CA LYS A 63 29.01 0.75 -4.76
C LYS A 63 27.49 0.83 -4.68
N ARG A 64 26.92 1.69 -5.50
CA ARG A 64 25.46 1.81 -5.67
C ARG A 64 25.17 1.77 -7.17
N THR A 65 24.30 0.83 -7.54
CA THR A 65 23.93 0.64 -8.95
C THR A 65 22.45 0.89 -9.11
N VAL A 66 22.09 1.73 -10.07
CA VAL A 66 20.70 2.00 -10.43
C VAL A 66 20.27 0.98 -11.47
N VAL A 67 19.18 0.28 -11.21
CA VAL A 67 18.62 -0.72 -12.11
C VAL A 67 17.20 -0.30 -12.47
N ASP A 68 17.00 0.07 -13.73
CA ASP A 68 15.66 0.48 -14.20
C ASP A 68 14.71 -0.71 -14.28
N GLY A 69 13.41 -0.46 -14.01
CA GLY A 69 12.37 -1.45 -14.28
C GLY A 69 12.15 -1.64 -15.77
N PRO A 70 11.23 -2.54 -16.17
CA PRO A 70 10.31 -3.27 -15.29
C PRO A 70 10.97 -4.44 -14.55
N PHE A 71 10.33 -4.84 -13.44
CA PHE A 71 10.78 -6.00 -12.64
C PHE A 71 9.82 -7.15 -12.87
N THR A 72 10.34 -8.38 -12.91
CA THR A 72 9.59 -9.54 -13.41
C THR A 72 8.65 -10.20 -12.39
N GLU A 73 8.96 -10.07 -11.11
CA GLU A 73 8.20 -10.76 -10.06
C GLU A 73 7.00 -9.93 -9.61
N SER A 74 5.93 -9.89 -10.43
CA SER A 74 4.76 -9.06 -10.16
C SER A 74 4.11 -9.35 -8.81
N LYS A 75 4.17 -10.59 -8.32
CA LYS A 75 3.63 -10.97 -7.01
C LYS A 75 4.34 -10.26 -5.85
N GLU A 76 5.55 -9.79 -6.06
CA GLU A 76 6.34 -9.08 -5.07
C GLU A 76 6.21 -7.55 -5.20
N LEU A 77 5.56 -7.09 -6.25
CA LEU A 77 5.41 -5.66 -6.54
C LEU A 77 4.11 -5.13 -5.94
N VAL A 78 4.12 -3.86 -5.63
CA VAL A 78 2.98 -3.16 -5.04
C VAL A 78 2.35 -2.26 -6.10
N ALA A 79 1.04 -2.39 -6.30
CA ALA A 79 0.28 -1.55 -7.22
C ALA A 79 -0.39 -0.36 -6.53
N GLY A 80 -0.51 -0.40 -5.22
CA GLY A 80 -1.14 0.68 -4.48
C GLY A 80 -1.26 0.35 -3.00
N TYR A 81 -1.65 1.34 -2.22
CA TYR A 81 -1.84 1.16 -0.78
C TYR A 81 -2.91 2.08 -0.24
N THR A 82 -3.46 1.66 0.89
CA THR A 82 -4.36 2.46 1.73
C THR A 82 -3.84 2.39 3.16
N LEU A 83 -3.60 3.55 3.75
CA LEU A 83 -3.09 3.65 5.12
C LEU A 83 -4.23 4.07 6.04
N ILE A 84 -4.48 3.27 7.08
CA ILE A 84 -5.55 3.52 8.03
C ILE A 84 -5.02 3.59 9.46
N GLN A 85 -5.74 4.35 10.30
CA GLN A 85 -5.51 4.39 11.73
C GLN A 85 -6.77 3.90 12.43
N VAL A 86 -6.62 2.85 13.23
CA VAL A 86 -7.71 2.16 13.90
C VAL A 86 -7.34 1.88 15.36
N ARG A 87 -8.31 1.40 16.14
CA ARG A 87 -8.14 1.15 17.56
C ARG A 87 -7.61 -0.24 17.87
N SER A 88 -7.77 -1.19 16.93
CA SER A 88 -7.43 -2.58 17.16
C SER A 88 -7.11 -3.29 15.85
N ARG A 89 -6.44 -4.44 15.98
CA ARG A 89 -6.19 -5.33 14.85
C ARG A 89 -7.51 -5.84 14.25
N GLU A 90 -8.49 -6.11 15.10
CA GLU A 90 -9.81 -6.61 14.67
C GLU A 90 -10.53 -5.59 13.80
N GLU A 91 -10.44 -4.31 14.15
CA GLU A 91 -11.00 -3.23 13.33
C GLU A 91 -10.30 -3.15 11.97
N ALA A 92 -8.97 -3.25 11.96
CA ALA A 92 -8.21 -3.27 10.71
C ALA A 92 -8.61 -4.47 9.82
N LEU A 93 -8.78 -5.64 10.45
CA LEU A 93 -9.19 -6.86 9.75
C LEU A 93 -10.56 -6.70 9.11
N GLU A 94 -11.51 -6.07 9.82
CA GLU A 94 -12.85 -5.82 9.30
C GLU A 94 -12.82 -4.85 8.11
N TRP A 95 -12.05 -3.77 8.20
CA TRP A 95 -11.88 -2.87 7.06
C TRP A 95 -11.24 -3.58 5.87
N ALA A 96 -10.25 -4.45 6.12
CA ALA A 96 -9.59 -5.20 5.04
C ALA A 96 -10.56 -6.16 4.34
N ARG A 97 -11.47 -6.81 5.08
CA ARG A 97 -12.49 -7.69 4.49
C ARG A 97 -13.43 -6.95 3.56
N ARG A 98 -13.66 -5.68 3.81
CA ARG A 98 -14.55 -4.83 3.02
C ARG A 98 -13.85 -4.16 1.86
N PHE A 99 -12.53 -4.30 1.75
CA PHE A 99 -11.76 -3.74 0.65
C PHE A 99 -12.26 -4.32 -0.68
N PRO A 100 -12.61 -3.48 -1.67
CA PRO A 100 -13.07 -3.98 -2.96
C PRO A 100 -12.01 -4.85 -3.63
N ASN A 101 -12.44 -5.88 -4.36
CA ASN A 101 -11.51 -6.71 -5.10
C ASN A 101 -10.73 -5.86 -6.09
N PRO A 102 -9.39 -5.73 -5.94
CA PRO A 102 -8.61 -4.78 -6.75
C PRO A 102 -8.48 -5.14 -8.22
N VAL A 103 -8.80 -6.39 -8.57
CA VAL A 103 -8.76 -6.87 -9.96
C VAL A 103 -10.14 -6.78 -10.61
N GLY A 104 -11.19 -6.79 -9.81
CA GLY A 104 -12.57 -6.78 -10.24
C GLY A 104 -13.37 -7.87 -9.57
N ALA A 105 -14.69 -7.64 -9.40
CA ALA A 105 -15.56 -8.55 -8.68
C ALA A 105 -15.50 -9.97 -9.26
N GLY A 106 -15.35 -10.96 -8.38
CA GLY A 106 -15.35 -12.37 -8.76
C GLY A 106 -14.03 -12.90 -9.31
N GLN A 107 -13.01 -12.05 -9.44
CA GLN A 107 -11.69 -12.48 -9.92
C GLN A 107 -10.81 -12.93 -8.75
N PRO A 108 -9.89 -13.90 -8.98
CA PRO A 108 -8.88 -14.21 -7.97
C PRO A 108 -7.99 -12.99 -7.73
N ALA A 109 -7.82 -12.63 -6.46
CA ALA A 109 -7.00 -11.48 -6.08
C ALA A 109 -6.51 -11.63 -4.65
N GLU A 110 -5.52 -10.84 -4.29
CA GLU A 110 -4.93 -10.83 -2.97
C GLU A 110 -4.58 -9.39 -2.58
N ILE A 111 -4.87 -9.07 -1.33
CA ILE A 111 -4.33 -7.88 -0.68
C ILE A 111 -3.53 -8.35 0.54
N GLU A 112 -2.58 -7.54 0.95
CA GLU A 112 -1.79 -7.82 2.15
C GLU A 112 -1.96 -6.67 3.12
N VAL A 113 -2.08 -6.98 4.41
CA VAL A 113 -2.20 -5.94 5.44
C VAL A 113 -1.00 -6.04 6.38
N ARG A 114 -0.31 -4.92 6.58
CA ARG A 114 0.86 -4.84 7.45
C ARG A 114 0.66 -3.74 8.48
N GLN A 115 0.96 -4.05 9.73
CA GLN A 115 0.95 -3.03 10.78
C GLN A 115 2.22 -2.19 10.69
N LEU A 116 2.07 -0.88 10.81
CA LEU A 116 3.22 0.02 10.84
C LEU A 116 3.87 0.00 12.23
N TYR A 117 5.16 0.23 12.24
CA TYR A 117 5.84 0.58 13.49
C TYR A 117 5.34 1.93 13.99
N GLU A 118 5.25 2.03 15.31
CA GLU A 118 5.05 3.30 16.00
C GLU A 118 6.37 3.66 16.71
N VAL A 119 6.51 4.92 17.06
CA VAL A 119 7.73 5.40 17.73
C VAL A 119 8.01 4.63 19.02
N ASP A 120 6.96 4.26 19.74
CA ASP A 120 7.08 3.53 21.01
C ASP A 120 7.51 2.07 20.84
N ASP A 121 7.51 1.54 19.61
CA ASP A 121 8.03 0.20 19.31
C ASP A 121 9.56 0.16 19.33
N PHE A 122 10.20 1.32 19.30
CA PHE A 122 11.66 1.42 19.27
C PHE A 122 12.21 1.80 20.65
N PRO A 123 13.47 1.42 20.98
CA PRO A 123 14.08 1.84 22.22
C PRO A 123 14.15 3.36 22.33
N PRO A 124 13.92 3.93 23.54
CA PRO A 124 14.05 5.38 23.73
C PRO A 124 15.50 5.84 23.51
N GLY A 125 15.66 7.07 23.06
CA GLY A 125 16.97 7.65 22.80
C GLY A 125 16.88 8.88 21.91
N ASP A 126 18.00 9.53 21.68
CA ASP A 126 18.07 10.77 20.90
C ASP A 126 17.59 10.58 19.48
N THR A 127 17.93 9.45 18.85
CA THR A 127 17.50 9.15 17.48
C THR A 127 15.99 8.97 17.40
N THR A 128 15.40 8.29 18.37
CA THR A 128 13.95 8.11 18.45
C THR A 128 13.25 9.47 18.62
N GLU A 129 13.80 10.36 19.46
CA GLU A 129 13.28 11.71 19.62
C GLU A 129 13.35 12.50 18.31
N ARG A 130 14.40 12.32 17.52
CA ARG A 130 14.53 12.97 16.21
C ARG A 130 13.41 12.53 15.28
N PHE A 131 13.04 11.25 15.26
CA PHE A 131 11.90 10.76 14.47
C PHE A 131 10.58 11.35 14.96
N LYS A 132 10.39 11.47 16.27
CA LYS A 132 9.19 12.14 16.82
C LYS A 132 9.08 13.58 16.31
N ASN A 133 10.20 14.30 16.28
CA ASN A 133 10.24 15.69 15.84
C ASN A 133 9.93 15.84 14.35
N ILE A 134 10.29 14.83 13.54
CA ILE A 134 9.95 14.79 12.11
C ILE A 134 8.48 14.42 11.91
N GLY A 135 7.90 13.66 12.85
CA GLY A 135 6.51 13.23 12.77
C GLY A 135 6.26 12.06 11.84
N THR A 136 7.31 11.26 11.54
CA THR A 136 7.21 10.19 10.54
C THR A 136 7.16 8.77 11.09
N LEU A 137 7.32 8.58 12.36
CA LEU A 137 7.21 7.25 12.98
C LEU A 137 6.16 7.22 14.06
#